data_49862b4febaf194ef1335d813557a322
#
_entry.id   49862b4febaf194ef1335d813557a322
#
_cell.length_a   1.000
_cell.length_b   1.000
_cell.length_c   1.000
_cell.angle_alpha   90.00
_cell.angle_beta   90.00
_cell.angle_gamma   90.00
#
_symmetry.space_group_name_H-M   'P 1'
#
loop_
_entity.id
_entity.type
_entity.pdbx_description
1 polymer ?
#
loop_
_entity_poly.entity_id
_entity_poly.type
_entity_poly.pdbx_seq_one_letter_code
_entity_poly.pdbx_strand_id
1 'polypeptide(L)'
;MVEIIGGGILGLTLAYELLKQGRQVRVWERAPTLGGLMGRISFSELDGMSCDRYYHAILSSDRTLMHLMAELGLRERVGMVATKMGFYHNGHSYPMTTPLEFLRFPPLNMLDRTRLAYTILACRQIKDWRALEQIPVADWLTSLSGERVVRNIWAPLLRAKFDGDFSQVPATYIWSRLVRTTDTRTRGGSQELMCYLPNGYQELIEALATAIRARGGEIHTGTMVDQVQVVNGHAIGLLVGGQELASDQIVITTQTPIARRLLPPEAAEVSTGWGRLDGYLGIVCMLLVLRQRLTPYYTLNITDPSIPFTGVIETTNLIDPACVGGYHLVYLPKYVAPDSPYARMGDDELRTTFMRYLRQMFPDLRDEAIAAIRIGRERYVEPLHPLGATDRIPAVQSPIHGLFLANTGQIYPQLTNGESVCSFARQVADIVASQSRSAAGTRIKPDVTMNLL
;
A
#
# COMPACT_ATOMS: atom_id res chain seq x y z
N MET A 1 -0.37 -2.43 -29.79
CA MET A 1 0.28 -3.05 -28.61
C MET A 1 0.33 -2.03 -27.50
N VAL A 2 0.06 -2.41 -26.23
CA VAL A 2 0.26 -1.54 -25.08
C VAL A 2 1.43 -2.09 -24.26
N GLU A 3 2.47 -1.29 -24.10
CA GLU A 3 3.63 -1.63 -23.28
C GLU A 3 3.40 -1.15 -21.85
N ILE A 4 3.52 -2.05 -20.87
CA ILE A 4 3.32 -1.73 -19.45
C ILE A 4 4.66 -1.95 -18.72
N ILE A 5 5.20 -0.88 -18.13
CA ILE A 5 6.46 -0.93 -17.39
C ILE A 5 6.17 -1.07 -15.90
N GLY A 6 6.44 -2.25 -15.34
CA GLY A 6 6.21 -2.64 -13.96
C GLY A 6 5.25 -3.80 -13.81
N GLY A 7 5.74 -4.92 -13.27
CA GLY A 7 5.00 -6.17 -13.00
C GLY A 7 4.46 -6.28 -11.57
N GLY A 8 4.20 -5.14 -10.92
CA GLY A 8 3.47 -5.08 -9.65
C GLY A 8 1.97 -5.31 -9.84
N ILE A 9 1.21 -5.37 -8.73
CA ILE A 9 -0.25 -5.63 -8.76
C ILE A 9 -1.00 -4.63 -9.65
N LEU A 10 -0.57 -3.36 -9.70
CA LEU A 10 -1.17 -2.34 -10.56
C LEU A 10 -0.98 -2.68 -12.04
N GLY A 11 0.26 -2.92 -12.46
CA GLY A 11 0.57 -3.24 -13.86
C GLY A 11 -0.07 -4.54 -14.33
N LEU A 12 -0.08 -5.58 -13.48
CA LEU A 12 -0.73 -6.85 -13.79
C LEU A 12 -2.26 -6.72 -13.89
N THR A 13 -2.89 -5.98 -12.96
CA THR A 13 -4.35 -5.73 -13.03
C THR A 13 -4.69 -4.90 -14.28
N LEU A 14 -3.91 -3.86 -14.58
CA LEU A 14 -4.07 -3.06 -15.79
C LEU A 14 -3.95 -3.92 -17.06
N ALA A 15 -2.93 -4.78 -17.15
CA ALA A 15 -2.73 -5.70 -18.27
C ALA A 15 -3.95 -6.62 -18.47
N TYR A 16 -4.44 -7.21 -17.37
CA TYR A 16 -5.61 -8.07 -17.40
C TYR A 16 -6.87 -7.33 -17.88
N GLU A 17 -7.14 -6.11 -17.38
CA GLU A 17 -8.30 -5.31 -17.78
C GLU A 17 -8.21 -4.86 -19.25
N LEU A 18 -7.03 -4.47 -19.74
CA LEU A 18 -6.83 -4.12 -21.16
C LEU A 18 -7.05 -5.33 -22.09
N LEU A 19 -6.59 -6.53 -21.68
CA LEU A 19 -6.85 -7.76 -22.45
C LEU A 19 -8.35 -8.11 -22.51
N LYS A 20 -9.09 -7.87 -21.42
CA LYS A 20 -10.58 -8.03 -21.44
C LYS A 20 -11.23 -7.08 -22.43
N GLN A 21 -10.61 -5.92 -22.69
CA GLN A 21 -11.09 -4.92 -23.67
C GLN A 21 -10.55 -5.16 -25.09
N GLY A 22 -9.92 -6.35 -25.33
CA GLY A 22 -9.40 -6.75 -26.63
C GLY A 22 -8.08 -6.09 -27.04
N ARG A 23 -7.36 -5.46 -26.10
CA ARG A 23 -6.05 -4.85 -26.35
C ARG A 23 -4.96 -5.90 -26.24
N GLN A 24 -3.96 -5.83 -27.12
CA GLN A 24 -2.73 -6.61 -26.94
C GLN A 24 -1.82 -5.89 -25.96
N VAL A 25 -1.23 -6.62 -25.01
CA VAL A 25 -0.38 -6.05 -23.96
C VAL A 25 0.92 -6.83 -23.80
N ARG A 26 1.95 -6.11 -23.39
CA ARG A 26 3.23 -6.65 -22.95
C ARG A 26 3.65 -5.98 -21.65
N VAL A 27 4.02 -6.79 -20.66
CA VAL A 27 4.45 -6.33 -19.33
C VAL A 27 5.95 -6.53 -19.17
N TRP A 28 6.66 -5.50 -18.76
CA TRP A 28 8.08 -5.48 -18.50
C TRP A 28 8.36 -5.34 -17.00
N GLU A 29 9.03 -6.33 -16.42
CA GLU A 29 9.43 -6.32 -15.01
C GLU A 29 10.93 -6.53 -14.87
N ARG A 30 11.59 -5.60 -14.19
CA ARG A 30 13.04 -5.65 -13.95
C ARG A 30 13.44 -6.81 -13.02
N ALA A 31 12.62 -7.08 -12.00
CA ALA A 31 12.88 -8.17 -11.08
C ALA A 31 12.66 -9.54 -11.75
N PRO A 32 13.34 -10.59 -11.28
CA PRO A 32 13.11 -11.95 -11.78
C PRO A 32 11.71 -12.48 -11.41
N THR A 33 11.03 -11.84 -10.44
CA THR A 33 9.71 -12.23 -9.95
C THR A 33 8.72 -11.08 -10.06
N LEU A 34 7.44 -11.42 -10.25
CA LEU A 34 6.33 -10.48 -10.28
C LEU A 34 5.87 -10.09 -8.86
N GLY A 35 5.04 -9.03 -8.79
CA GLY A 35 4.32 -8.64 -7.58
C GLY A 35 4.78 -7.33 -6.93
N GLY A 36 6.00 -6.86 -7.22
CA GLY A 36 6.53 -5.63 -6.64
C GLY A 36 6.52 -5.68 -5.10
N LEU A 37 5.86 -4.71 -4.45
CA LEU A 37 5.73 -4.68 -2.99
C LEU A 37 4.90 -5.83 -2.41
N MET A 38 4.02 -6.44 -3.20
CA MET A 38 3.22 -7.61 -2.82
C MET A 38 3.88 -8.95 -3.18
N GLY A 39 5.16 -8.91 -3.59
CA GLY A 39 5.94 -10.11 -3.88
C GLY A 39 6.26 -10.90 -2.62
N ARG A 40 6.62 -12.17 -2.82
CA ARG A 40 6.96 -13.10 -1.74
C ARG A 40 8.44 -13.09 -1.37
N ILE A 41 8.75 -13.65 -0.22
CA ILE A 41 10.08 -14.04 0.23
C ILE A 41 10.09 -15.51 0.60
N SER A 42 11.18 -16.22 0.31
CA SER A 42 11.34 -17.64 0.61
C SER A 42 12.50 -17.88 1.57
N PHE A 43 12.41 -18.96 2.33
CA PHE A 43 13.36 -19.38 3.36
C PHE A 43 13.84 -20.78 3.04
N SER A 44 15.03 -20.90 2.40
CA SER A 44 15.62 -22.20 2.06
C SER A 44 15.97 -23.03 3.32
N GLU A 45 16.30 -22.35 4.43
CA GLU A 45 16.57 -22.95 5.74
C GLU A 45 15.33 -23.49 6.46
N LEU A 46 14.11 -23.21 5.94
CA LEU A 46 12.83 -23.66 6.49
C LEU A 46 12.04 -24.44 5.40
N ASP A 47 12.68 -25.43 4.78
CA ASP A 47 12.12 -26.33 3.78
C ASP A 47 11.45 -25.58 2.61
N GLY A 48 11.97 -24.41 2.26
CA GLY A 48 11.43 -23.59 1.16
C GLY A 48 10.14 -22.85 1.52
N MET A 49 9.76 -22.78 2.81
CA MET A 49 8.62 -21.99 3.27
C MET A 49 8.68 -20.57 2.68
N SER A 50 7.55 -20.05 2.25
CA SER A 50 7.45 -18.71 1.68
C SER A 50 6.24 -17.95 2.24
N CYS A 51 6.36 -16.62 2.29
CA CYS A 51 5.29 -15.73 2.73
C CYS A 51 5.40 -14.38 2.01
N ASP A 52 4.43 -13.50 2.21
CA ASP A 52 4.50 -12.14 1.70
C ASP A 52 5.72 -11.41 2.28
N ARG A 53 6.45 -10.66 1.43
CA ARG A 53 7.63 -9.90 1.87
C ARG A 53 7.27 -8.80 2.88
N TYR A 54 6.12 -8.19 2.69
CA TYR A 54 5.54 -7.19 3.57
C TYR A 54 4.11 -7.57 3.90
N TYR A 55 3.62 -7.15 5.06
CA TYR A 55 2.24 -7.41 5.46
C TYR A 55 1.26 -6.60 4.61
N HIS A 56 0.20 -7.23 4.16
CA HIS A 56 -0.89 -6.58 3.45
C HIS A 56 -2.23 -7.10 3.98
N ALA A 57 -3.15 -6.16 4.24
CA ALA A 57 -4.48 -6.49 4.71
C ALA A 57 -5.48 -6.51 3.56
N ILE A 58 -6.37 -7.50 3.55
CA ILE A 58 -7.56 -7.53 2.71
C ILE A 58 -8.77 -7.35 3.63
N LEU A 59 -9.59 -6.35 3.37
CA LEU A 59 -10.81 -6.13 4.14
C LEU A 59 -12.01 -6.76 3.43
N SER A 60 -13.02 -7.17 4.20
CA SER A 60 -14.25 -7.69 3.63
C SER A 60 -15.02 -6.66 2.79
N SER A 61 -14.72 -5.38 2.96
CA SER A 61 -15.25 -4.26 2.18
C SER A 61 -14.48 -3.96 0.88
N ASP A 62 -13.35 -4.62 0.62
CA ASP A 62 -12.51 -4.41 -0.56
C ASP A 62 -13.18 -5.04 -1.81
N ARG A 63 -14.24 -4.41 -2.31
CA ARG A 63 -15.16 -4.97 -3.32
C ARG A 63 -14.50 -5.22 -4.66
N THR A 64 -13.68 -4.28 -5.15
CA THR A 64 -13.00 -4.40 -6.45
C THR A 64 -11.99 -5.53 -6.43
N LEU A 65 -11.21 -5.62 -5.34
CA LEU A 65 -10.24 -6.67 -5.15
C LEU A 65 -10.91 -8.05 -5.03
N MET A 66 -12.00 -8.15 -4.24
CA MET A 66 -12.79 -9.37 -4.09
C MET A 66 -13.41 -9.83 -5.42
N HIS A 67 -13.90 -8.87 -6.23
CA HIS A 67 -14.44 -9.15 -7.55
C HIS A 67 -13.35 -9.66 -8.50
N LEU A 68 -12.18 -9.02 -8.51
CA LEU A 68 -11.02 -9.48 -9.29
C LEU A 68 -10.60 -10.89 -8.91
N MET A 69 -10.51 -11.19 -7.61
CA MET A 69 -10.21 -12.54 -7.13
C MET A 69 -11.26 -13.57 -7.59
N ALA A 70 -12.53 -13.19 -7.58
CA ALA A 70 -13.61 -14.06 -8.07
C ALA A 70 -13.50 -14.32 -9.58
N GLU A 71 -13.23 -13.28 -10.39
CA GLU A 71 -13.00 -13.42 -11.84
C GLU A 71 -11.82 -14.36 -12.17
N LEU A 72 -10.80 -14.35 -11.29
CA LEU A 72 -9.60 -15.20 -11.43
C LEU A 72 -9.76 -16.60 -10.82
N GLY A 73 -10.96 -16.96 -10.34
CA GLY A 73 -11.25 -18.28 -9.78
C GLY A 73 -10.75 -18.47 -8.34
N LEU A 74 -10.38 -17.39 -7.64
CA LEU A 74 -9.84 -17.47 -6.27
C LEU A 74 -10.92 -17.36 -5.19
N ARG A 75 -12.20 -17.21 -5.53
CA ARG A 75 -13.28 -16.96 -4.57
C ARG A 75 -13.32 -17.95 -3.41
N GLU A 76 -13.20 -19.24 -3.72
CA GLU A 76 -13.25 -20.33 -2.73
C GLU A 76 -11.94 -20.46 -1.92
N ARG A 77 -10.91 -19.76 -2.34
CA ARG A 77 -9.61 -19.70 -1.64
C ARG A 77 -9.57 -18.62 -0.57
N VAL A 78 -10.47 -17.63 -0.66
CA VAL A 78 -10.47 -16.49 0.27
C VAL A 78 -11.02 -16.96 1.62
N GLY A 79 -10.14 -16.99 2.62
CA GLY A 79 -10.53 -17.16 4.02
C GLY A 79 -10.99 -15.85 4.64
N MET A 80 -11.81 -15.95 5.70
CA MET A 80 -12.29 -14.77 6.45
C MET A 80 -12.22 -15.06 7.95
N VAL A 81 -11.59 -14.16 8.70
CA VAL A 81 -11.35 -14.29 10.13
C VAL A 81 -11.62 -12.97 10.84
N ALA A 82 -12.22 -13.04 12.02
CA ALA A 82 -12.32 -11.92 12.93
C ALA A 82 -10.98 -11.71 13.65
N THR A 83 -10.36 -10.57 13.45
CA THR A 83 -9.04 -10.26 14.02
C THR A 83 -9.15 -9.43 15.30
N LYS A 84 -8.10 -9.50 16.12
CA LYS A 84 -7.95 -8.65 17.30
C LYS A 84 -6.92 -7.58 17.04
N MET A 85 -7.21 -6.37 17.52
CA MET A 85 -6.30 -5.23 17.50
C MET A 85 -5.94 -4.83 18.94
N GLY A 86 -4.70 -4.40 19.13
CA GLY A 86 -4.24 -3.87 20.40
C GLY A 86 -3.46 -2.58 20.26
N PHE A 87 -3.20 -1.94 21.39
CA PHE A 87 -2.30 -0.80 21.53
C PHE A 87 -1.25 -1.08 22.59
N TYR A 88 0.00 -0.80 22.26
CA TYR A 88 1.10 -0.81 23.22
C TYR A 88 1.35 0.64 23.69
N HIS A 89 1.27 0.86 25.00
CA HIS A 89 1.41 2.16 25.60
C HIS A 89 2.03 2.04 26.99
N ASN A 90 3.10 2.79 27.25
CA ASN A 90 3.81 2.80 28.54
C ASN A 90 4.12 1.40 29.09
N GLY A 91 4.70 0.53 28.26
CA GLY A 91 5.11 -0.80 28.66
C GLY A 91 4.02 -1.87 28.72
N HIS A 92 2.77 -1.54 28.38
CA HIS A 92 1.63 -2.45 28.46
C HIS A 92 0.87 -2.58 27.14
N SER A 93 0.39 -3.79 26.87
CA SER A 93 -0.50 -4.07 25.73
C SER A 93 -1.97 -4.01 26.18
N TYR A 94 -2.78 -3.24 25.49
CA TYR A 94 -4.20 -3.07 25.77
C TYR A 94 -5.04 -3.56 24.58
N PRO A 95 -6.08 -4.40 24.79
CA PRO A 95 -7.01 -4.76 23.74
C PRO A 95 -7.82 -3.53 23.26
N MET A 96 -8.08 -3.44 21.96
CA MET A 96 -8.77 -2.31 21.35
C MET A 96 -9.65 -2.74 20.17
N THR A 97 -10.20 -3.94 20.24
CA THR A 97 -11.02 -4.52 19.17
C THR A 97 -12.49 -4.16 19.32
N THR A 98 -13.00 -4.24 20.55
CA THR A 98 -14.41 -4.06 20.85
C THR A 98 -14.72 -2.68 21.45
N PRO A 99 -15.98 -2.18 21.35
CA PRO A 99 -16.38 -0.94 22.01
C PRO A 99 -16.15 -0.96 23.52
N LEU A 100 -16.32 -2.12 24.18
CA LEU A 100 -16.10 -2.25 25.62
C LEU A 100 -14.62 -2.13 25.99
N GLU A 101 -13.72 -2.72 25.20
CA GLU A 101 -12.28 -2.58 25.36
C GLU A 101 -11.85 -1.11 25.16
N PHE A 102 -12.42 -0.44 24.15
CA PHE A 102 -12.22 0.99 23.95
C PHE A 102 -12.67 1.83 25.17
N LEU A 103 -13.81 1.51 25.76
CA LEU A 103 -14.30 2.20 26.97
C LEU A 103 -13.42 1.95 28.21
N ARG A 104 -12.59 0.91 28.20
CA ARG A 104 -11.65 0.58 29.28
C ARG A 104 -10.22 1.01 29.00
N PHE A 105 -9.95 1.68 27.88
CA PHE A 105 -8.59 2.05 27.50
C PHE A 105 -8.01 3.12 28.46
N PRO A 106 -6.99 2.80 29.29
CA PRO A 106 -6.56 3.65 30.40
C PRO A 106 -5.98 5.00 30.00
N PRO A 107 -5.28 5.15 28.86
CA PRO A 107 -4.71 6.43 28.45
C PRO A 107 -5.73 7.53 28.18
N LEU A 108 -7.02 7.19 28.09
CA LEU A 108 -8.10 8.12 27.81
C LEU A 108 -9.10 8.17 28.98
N ASN A 109 -9.48 9.38 29.42
CA ASN A 109 -10.61 9.56 30.32
C ASN A 109 -11.95 9.46 29.56
N MET A 110 -13.07 9.53 30.27
CA MET A 110 -14.41 9.38 29.66
C MET A 110 -14.70 10.47 28.62
N LEU A 111 -14.31 11.73 28.86
CA LEU A 111 -14.48 12.82 27.91
C LEU A 111 -13.64 12.61 26.64
N ASP A 112 -12.41 12.16 26.80
CA ASP A 112 -11.53 11.86 25.67
C ASP A 112 -12.09 10.72 24.80
N ARG A 113 -12.65 9.68 25.42
CA ARG A 113 -13.32 8.54 24.72
C ARG A 113 -14.53 9.01 23.94
N THR A 114 -15.38 9.86 24.53
CA THR A 114 -16.54 10.42 23.80
C THR A 114 -16.12 11.28 22.62
N ARG A 115 -15.07 12.10 22.76
CA ARG A 115 -14.53 12.90 21.67
C ARG A 115 -13.94 12.05 20.55
N LEU A 116 -13.20 11.01 20.89
CA LEU A 116 -12.64 10.10 19.90
C LEU A 116 -13.75 9.34 19.15
N ALA A 117 -14.78 8.84 19.87
CA ALA A 117 -15.95 8.23 19.25
C ALA A 117 -16.69 9.23 18.33
N TYR A 118 -16.86 10.48 18.77
CA TYR A 118 -17.44 11.55 17.95
C TYR A 118 -16.61 11.78 16.68
N THR A 119 -15.27 11.84 16.77
CA THR A 119 -14.38 12.00 15.61
C THR A 119 -14.62 10.90 14.57
N ILE A 120 -14.72 9.64 15.01
CA ILE A 120 -14.99 8.51 14.11
C ILE A 120 -16.36 8.64 13.42
N LEU A 121 -17.39 9.06 14.18
CA LEU A 121 -18.73 9.26 13.63
C LEU A 121 -18.80 10.46 12.69
N ALA A 122 -18.15 11.58 13.04
CA ALA A 122 -18.11 12.79 12.24
C ALA A 122 -17.45 12.54 10.86
N CYS A 123 -16.41 11.71 10.80
CA CYS A 123 -15.78 11.34 9.52
C CYS A 123 -16.78 10.76 8.51
N ARG A 124 -17.76 10.00 8.96
CA ARG A 124 -18.77 9.37 8.10
C ARG A 124 -19.77 10.38 7.51
N GLN A 125 -19.91 11.56 8.13
CA GLN A 125 -20.82 12.61 7.69
C GLN A 125 -20.19 13.54 6.66
N ILE A 126 -18.85 13.52 6.55
CA ILE A 126 -18.12 14.38 5.62
C ILE A 126 -18.20 13.76 4.23
N LYS A 127 -18.97 14.40 3.34
CA LYS A 127 -19.12 13.99 1.94
C LYS A 127 -18.12 14.71 1.03
N ASP A 128 -17.82 15.97 1.31
CA ASP A 128 -16.83 16.76 0.57
C ASP A 128 -15.49 16.74 1.31
N TRP A 129 -14.64 15.79 0.91
CA TRP A 129 -13.29 15.65 1.44
C TRP A 129 -12.33 16.76 0.99
N ARG A 130 -12.66 17.47 -0.11
CA ARG A 130 -11.80 18.54 -0.63
C ARG A 130 -11.62 19.68 0.38
N ALA A 131 -12.62 19.93 1.21
CA ALA A 131 -12.50 20.88 2.30
C ALA A 131 -11.44 20.48 3.34
N LEU A 132 -11.12 19.20 3.48
CA LEU A 132 -10.12 18.68 4.41
C LEU A 132 -8.69 18.73 3.84
N GLU A 133 -8.54 18.92 2.55
CA GLU A 133 -7.24 18.84 1.86
C GLU A 133 -6.30 19.99 2.27
N GLN A 134 -6.84 21.15 2.62
CA GLN A 134 -6.08 22.32 3.02
C GLN A 134 -5.87 22.41 4.54
N ILE A 135 -6.42 21.48 5.31
CA ILE A 135 -6.36 21.50 6.77
C ILE A 135 -5.30 20.52 7.25
N PRO A 136 -4.28 20.96 8.01
CA PRO A 136 -3.32 20.05 8.62
C PRO A 136 -4.04 19.03 9.51
N VAL A 137 -3.62 17.76 9.42
CA VAL A 137 -4.26 16.67 10.17
C VAL A 137 -4.27 16.89 11.68
N ALA A 138 -3.22 17.50 12.22
CA ALA A 138 -3.12 17.79 13.64
C ALA A 138 -4.19 18.79 14.10
N ASP A 139 -4.39 19.87 13.35
CA ASP A 139 -5.35 20.92 13.66
C ASP A 139 -6.78 20.39 13.58
N TRP A 140 -7.07 19.66 12.52
CA TRP A 140 -8.37 19.03 12.34
C TRP A 140 -8.70 18.01 13.46
N LEU A 141 -7.75 17.13 13.81
CA LEU A 141 -7.94 16.19 14.90
C LEU A 141 -8.06 16.87 16.25
N THR A 142 -7.33 17.97 16.46
CA THR A 142 -7.44 18.76 17.69
C THR A 142 -8.84 19.38 17.84
N SER A 143 -9.40 19.89 16.75
CA SER A 143 -10.76 20.47 16.77
C SER A 143 -11.85 19.44 17.09
N LEU A 144 -11.69 18.19 16.67
CA LEU A 144 -12.68 17.12 16.90
C LEU A 144 -12.41 16.31 18.18
N SER A 145 -11.17 15.84 18.35
CA SER A 145 -10.80 14.93 19.43
C SER A 145 -10.31 15.64 20.68
N GLY A 146 -9.83 16.88 20.55
CA GLY A 146 -9.17 17.64 21.60
C GLY A 146 -7.68 17.30 21.78
N GLU A 147 -6.92 18.22 22.35
CA GLU A 147 -5.44 18.15 22.47
C GLU A 147 -4.93 16.89 23.17
N ARG A 148 -5.63 16.41 24.22
CA ARG A 148 -5.20 15.23 24.97
C ARG A 148 -5.26 13.96 24.12
N VAL A 149 -6.32 13.75 23.34
CA VAL A 149 -6.47 12.62 22.44
C VAL A 149 -5.43 12.68 21.33
N VAL A 150 -5.20 13.89 20.79
CA VAL A 150 -4.15 14.09 19.79
C VAL A 150 -2.79 13.73 20.36
N ARG A 151 -2.44 14.24 21.53
CA ARG A 151 -1.14 13.99 22.16
C ARG A 151 -0.92 12.50 22.50
N ASN A 152 -1.94 11.81 23.01
CA ASN A 152 -1.79 10.44 23.53
C ASN A 152 -2.02 9.35 22.49
N ILE A 153 -2.76 9.63 21.40
CA ILE A 153 -3.13 8.63 20.40
C ILE A 153 -2.68 9.05 19.00
N TRP A 154 -3.20 10.17 18.48
CA TRP A 154 -3.00 10.49 17.07
C TRP A 154 -1.57 10.89 16.74
N ALA A 155 -0.97 11.77 17.53
CA ALA A 155 0.39 12.25 17.27
C ALA A 155 1.44 11.13 17.35
N PRO A 156 1.43 10.20 18.33
CA PRO A 156 2.33 9.04 18.30
C PRO A 156 2.17 8.19 17.06
N LEU A 157 0.94 7.88 16.65
CA LEU A 157 0.66 7.07 15.46
C LEU A 157 1.11 7.79 14.16
N LEU A 158 0.85 9.08 14.06
CA LEU A 158 1.26 9.89 12.91
C LEU A 158 2.79 10.03 12.84
N ARG A 159 3.46 10.29 13.98
CA ARG A 159 4.93 10.32 14.03
C ARG A 159 5.55 8.99 13.62
N ALA A 160 4.99 7.87 14.08
CA ALA A 160 5.46 6.54 13.70
C ALA A 160 5.26 6.27 12.19
N LYS A 161 4.14 6.73 11.60
CA LYS A 161 3.83 6.56 10.18
C LYS A 161 4.64 7.49 9.29
N PHE A 162 4.86 8.75 9.68
CA PHE A 162 5.50 9.78 8.86
C PHE A 162 6.94 10.09 9.28
N ASP A 163 7.58 9.18 10.05
CA ASP A 163 8.96 9.28 10.51
C ASP A 163 9.27 10.60 11.25
N GLY A 164 8.32 11.06 12.04
CA GLY A 164 8.45 12.22 12.92
C GLY A 164 7.68 13.45 12.46
N ASP A 165 7.78 13.85 11.20
CA ASP A 165 7.11 15.06 10.68
C ASP A 165 5.81 14.74 9.93
N PHE A 166 4.70 15.26 10.42
CA PHE A 166 3.39 15.18 9.79
C PHE A 166 2.69 16.56 9.67
N SER A 167 3.46 17.64 9.76
CA SER A 167 2.95 19.01 9.71
C SER A 167 2.23 19.35 8.40
N GLN A 168 2.67 18.76 7.29
CA GLN A 168 2.11 18.95 5.96
C GLN A 168 1.10 17.88 5.55
N VAL A 169 0.79 16.93 6.44
CA VAL A 169 -0.19 15.86 6.16
C VAL A 169 -1.61 16.43 6.24
N PRO A 170 -2.42 16.32 5.18
CA PRO A 170 -3.79 16.82 5.19
C PRO A 170 -4.72 15.94 6.04
N ALA A 171 -5.80 16.54 6.53
CA ALA A 171 -6.83 15.82 7.30
C ALA A 171 -7.47 14.67 6.54
N THR A 172 -7.47 14.71 5.20
CA THR A 172 -7.94 13.63 4.32
C THR A 172 -7.27 12.29 4.62
N TYR A 173 -6.03 12.28 5.09
CA TYR A 173 -5.31 11.05 5.41
C TYR A 173 -6.01 10.22 6.52
N ILE A 174 -6.32 10.85 7.65
CA ILE A 174 -7.03 10.17 8.75
C ILE A 174 -8.51 9.97 8.40
N TRP A 175 -9.14 10.94 7.72
CA TRP A 175 -10.51 10.80 7.26
C TRP A 175 -10.69 9.54 6.38
N SER A 176 -9.87 9.39 5.35
CA SER A 176 -9.92 8.22 4.45
C SER A 176 -9.70 6.89 5.18
N ARG A 177 -8.75 6.88 6.14
CA ARG A 177 -8.48 5.71 6.98
C ARG A 177 -9.69 5.33 7.84
N LEU A 178 -10.32 6.30 8.50
CA LEU A 178 -11.48 6.07 9.37
C LEU A 178 -12.73 5.66 8.58
N VAL A 179 -12.98 6.27 7.43
CA VAL A 179 -14.09 5.88 6.54
C VAL A 179 -13.92 4.43 6.10
N ARG A 180 -12.75 4.05 5.60
CA ARG A 180 -12.48 2.68 5.16
C ARG A 180 -12.69 1.64 6.27
N THR A 181 -12.23 1.90 7.48
CA THR A 181 -12.35 0.94 8.60
C THR A 181 -13.75 0.84 9.18
N THR A 182 -14.60 1.85 8.99
CA THR A 182 -15.99 1.79 9.47
C THR A 182 -16.91 0.94 8.59
N ASP A 183 -16.58 0.75 7.32
CA ASP A 183 -17.37 -0.04 6.39
C ASP A 183 -17.15 -1.56 6.54
N THR A 184 -16.11 -1.98 7.26
CA THR A 184 -15.76 -3.39 7.49
C THR A 184 -16.55 -4.05 8.63
N ARG A 185 -17.23 -3.24 9.47
CA ARG A 185 -17.97 -3.76 10.61
C ARG A 185 -19.32 -4.28 10.17
N THR A 186 -19.57 -5.58 10.38
CA THR A 186 -20.86 -6.22 10.14
C THR A 186 -21.98 -5.52 10.90
N ARG A 187 -23.19 -5.49 10.33
CA ARG A 187 -24.42 -5.07 11.03
C ARG A 187 -24.57 -5.93 12.30
N GLY A 188 -24.28 -5.36 13.47
CA GLY A 188 -24.32 -6.04 14.78
C GLY A 188 -22.99 -6.69 15.22
N GLY A 189 -21.92 -6.70 14.41
CA GLY A 189 -20.62 -7.25 14.77
C GLY A 189 -19.72 -6.25 15.47
N SER A 190 -19.16 -6.63 16.61
CA SER A 190 -18.19 -5.83 17.37
C SER A 190 -16.76 -5.98 16.87
N GLN A 191 -16.49 -6.84 15.86
CA GLN A 191 -15.16 -7.18 15.37
C GLN A 191 -15.03 -6.89 13.89
N GLU A 192 -13.82 -6.50 13.47
CA GLU A 192 -13.44 -6.32 12.08
C GLU A 192 -13.19 -7.69 11.44
N LEU A 193 -13.86 -7.95 10.29
CA LEU A 193 -13.62 -9.14 9.49
C LEU A 193 -12.56 -8.83 8.43
N MET A 194 -11.48 -9.58 8.47
CA MET A 194 -10.42 -9.51 7.49
C MET A 194 -10.39 -10.77 6.63
N CYS A 195 -10.04 -10.57 5.39
CA CYS A 195 -9.86 -11.65 4.41
C CYS A 195 -8.38 -11.96 4.20
N TYR A 196 -8.10 -13.18 3.75
CA TYR A 196 -6.75 -13.61 3.38
C TYR A 196 -6.78 -14.68 2.31
N LEU A 197 -5.67 -14.81 1.60
CA LEU A 197 -5.35 -15.95 0.75
C LEU A 197 -4.35 -16.84 1.50
N PRO A 198 -4.47 -18.17 1.50
CA PRO A 198 -3.60 -19.08 2.26
C PRO A 198 -2.10 -18.89 1.98
N ASN A 199 -1.73 -18.65 0.73
CA ASN A 199 -0.34 -18.37 0.33
C ASN A 199 -0.05 -16.88 0.10
N GLY A 200 -0.85 -15.99 0.71
CA GLY A 200 -0.71 -14.55 0.58
C GLY A 200 -1.08 -14.01 -0.81
N TYR A 201 -0.65 -12.78 -1.09
CA TYR A 201 -0.90 -12.11 -2.37
C TYR A 201 -0.26 -12.80 -3.58
N GLN A 202 0.68 -13.71 -3.36
CA GLN A 202 1.29 -14.48 -4.44
C GLN A 202 0.27 -15.29 -5.24
N GLU A 203 -0.80 -15.81 -4.61
CA GLU A 203 -1.89 -16.49 -5.32
C GLU A 203 -2.58 -15.58 -6.34
N LEU A 204 -2.84 -14.33 -5.95
CA LEU A 204 -3.45 -13.34 -6.85
C LEU A 204 -2.49 -12.96 -7.99
N ILE A 205 -1.20 -12.78 -7.69
CA ILE A 205 -0.18 -12.44 -8.69
C ILE A 205 -0.04 -13.55 -9.72
N GLU A 206 0.01 -14.81 -9.28
CA GLU A 206 0.11 -15.99 -10.15
C GLU A 206 -1.16 -16.20 -11.00
N ALA A 207 -2.33 -15.98 -10.40
CA ALA A 207 -3.60 -16.05 -11.13
C ALA A 207 -3.72 -14.95 -12.20
N LEU A 208 -3.29 -13.72 -11.89
CA LEU A 208 -3.21 -12.62 -12.86
C LEU A 208 -2.24 -12.96 -13.99
N ALA A 209 -1.03 -13.40 -13.67
CA ALA A 209 -0.03 -13.75 -14.69
C ALA A 209 -0.52 -14.89 -15.61
N THR A 210 -1.17 -15.90 -15.05
CA THR A 210 -1.79 -17.00 -15.80
C THR A 210 -2.91 -16.49 -16.70
N ALA A 211 -3.81 -15.65 -16.18
CA ALA A 211 -4.91 -15.10 -16.93
C ALA A 211 -4.47 -14.16 -18.06
N ILE A 212 -3.39 -13.39 -17.84
CA ILE A 212 -2.79 -12.53 -18.88
C ILE A 212 -2.24 -13.39 -20.02
N ARG A 213 -1.43 -14.41 -19.72
CA ARG A 213 -0.85 -15.30 -20.73
C ARG A 213 -1.92 -16.08 -21.50
N ALA A 214 -2.94 -16.57 -20.80
CA ALA A 214 -4.07 -17.29 -21.42
C ALA A 214 -4.86 -16.42 -22.41
N ARG A 215 -4.81 -15.08 -22.27
CA ARG A 215 -5.42 -14.12 -23.19
C ARG A 215 -4.46 -13.58 -24.27
N GLY A 216 -3.27 -14.18 -24.39
CA GLY A 216 -2.27 -13.78 -25.39
C GLY A 216 -1.43 -12.55 -24.97
N GLY A 217 -1.47 -12.12 -23.71
CA GLY A 217 -0.57 -11.11 -23.18
C GLY A 217 0.82 -11.68 -22.90
N GLU A 218 1.84 -10.86 -23.08
CA GLU A 218 3.23 -11.20 -22.81
C GLU A 218 3.71 -10.64 -21.48
N ILE A 219 4.54 -11.40 -20.76
CA ILE A 219 5.17 -10.96 -19.50
C ILE A 219 6.65 -11.30 -19.55
N HIS A 220 7.49 -10.28 -19.49
CA HIS A 220 8.94 -10.35 -19.46
C HIS A 220 9.47 -9.96 -18.08
N THR A 221 9.95 -10.95 -17.31
CA THR A 221 10.61 -10.74 -16.01
C THR A 221 12.12 -10.73 -16.18
N GLY A 222 12.86 -10.15 -15.20
CA GLY A 222 14.31 -10.00 -15.29
C GLY A 222 14.74 -9.05 -16.40
N THR A 223 13.83 -8.23 -16.93
CA THR A 223 14.05 -7.39 -18.10
C THR A 223 13.81 -5.93 -17.75
N MET A 224 14.88 -5.16 -17.74
CA MET A 224 14.79 -3.71 -17.45
C MET A 224 14.53 -2.94 -18.75
N VAL A 225 13.54 -2.06 -18.71
CA VAL A 225 13.38 -1.01 -19.73
C VAL A 225 14.38 0.08 -19.44
N ASP A 226 15.20 0.43 -20.43
CA ASP A 226 16.24 1.44 -20.30
C ASP A 226 15.65 2.85 -20.42
N GLN A 227 14.79 3.06 -21.45
CA GLN A 227 14.22 4.37 -21.74
C GLN A 227 12.91 4.25 -22.57
N VAL A 228 12.04 5.23 -22.41
CA VAL A 228 10.92 5.50 -23.33
C VAL A 228 11.43 6.36 -24.49
N GLN A 229 11.14 5.96 -25.70
CA GLN A 229 11.50 6.73 -26.89
C GLN A 229 10.40 7.72 -27.23
N VAL A 230 10.76 8.99 -27.39
CA VAL A 230 9.84 10.10 -27.69
C VAL A 230 10.38 10.90 -28.88
N VAL A 231 9.53 11.12 -29.88
CA VAL A 231 9.85 11.94 -31.06
C VAL A 231 8.69 12.88 -31.34
N ASN A 232 8.97 14.16 -31.46
CA ASN A 232 7.98 15.20 -31.79
C ASN A 232 6.72 15.16 -30.89
N GLY A 233 6.89 14.91 -29.58
CA GLY A 233 5.79 14.85 -28.62
C GLY A 233 4.96 13.56 -28.65
N HIS A 234 5.44 12.51 -29.32
CA HIS A 234 4.80 11.20 -29.39
C HIS A 234 5.71 10.13 -28.79
N ALA A 235 5.16 9.26 -27.98
CA ALA A 235 5.83 8.02 -27.59
C ALA A 235 5.84 7.07 -28.80
N ILE A 236 7.02 6.60 -29.17
CA ILE A 236 7.20 5.75 -30.36
C ILE A 236 7.72 4.37 -30.03
N GLY A 237 8.12 4.11 -28.79
CA GLY A 237 8.65 2.81 -28.39
C GLY A 237 9.43 2.81 -27.10
N LEU A 238 10.06 1.68 -26.83
CA LEU A 238 10.93 1.43 -25.70
C LEU A 238 12.34 1.08 -26.16
N LEU A 239 13.34 1.46 -25.39
CA LEU A 239 14.68 0.89 -25.45
C LEU A 239 14.79 -0.16 -24.35
N VAL A 240 15.12 -1.41 -24.73
CA VAL A 240 15.21 -2.55 -23.81
C VAL A 240 16.47 -3.34 -24.12
N GLY A 241 17.45 -3.32 -23.21
CA GLY A 241 18.74 -4.00 -23.43
C GLY A 241 19.47 -3.57 -24.71
N GLY A 242 19.37 -2.27 -25.06
CA GLY A 242 19.94 -1.69 -26.27
C GLY A 242 19.14 -1.97 -27.56
N GLN A 243 18.00 -2.66 -27.51
CA GLN A 243 17.12 -2.89 -28.65
C GLN A 243 15.93 -1.95 -28.64
N GLU A 244 15.60 -1.39 -29.78
CA GLU A 244 14.42 -0.55 -29.96
C GLU A 244 13.18 -1.40 -30.26
N LEU A 245 12.14 -1.18 -29.49
CA LEU A 245 10.85 -1.84 -29.64
C LEU A 245 9.77 -0.80 -29.94
N ALA A 246 9.28 -0.77 -31.18
CA ALA A 246 8.26 0.16 -31.60
C ALA A 246 6.92 -0.10 -30.90
N SER A 247 6.34 0.97 -30.35
CA SER A 247 5.00 0.95 -29.75
C SER A 247 4.47 2.38 -29.65
N ASP A 248 3.17 2.53 -29.79
CA ASP A 248 2.46 3.82 -29.76
C ASP A 248 1.69 4.07 -28.46
N GLN A 249 1.68 3.09 -27.54
CA GLN A 249 1.05 3.22 -26.22
C GLN A 249 1.92 2.62 -25.12
N ILE A 250 2.36 3.45 -24.20
CA ILE A 250 3.27 3.08 -23.10
C ILE A 250 2.67 3.54 -21.78
N VAL A 251 2.51 2.61 -20.84
CA VAL A 251 2.04 2.91 -19.48
C VAL A 251 3.15 2.62 -18.49
N ILE A 252 3.63 3.63 -17.79
CA ILE A 252 4.61 3.47 -16.72
C ILE A 252 3.88 3.31 -15.41
N THR A 253 4.02 2.13 -14.76
CA THR A 253 3.36 1.84 -13.47
C THR A 253 4.32 1.86 -12.28
N THR A 254 5.57 2.28 -12.50
CA THR A 254 6.55 2.45 -11.44
C THR A 254 6.34 3.78 -10.71
N GLN A 255 6.87 3.88 -9.50
CA GLN A 255 6.79 5.11 -8.70
C GLN A 255 7.41 6.30 -9.46
N THR A 256 6.85 7.49 -9.23
CA THR A 256 7.21 8.72 -9.96
C THR A 256 8.72 8.98 -10.10
N PRO A 257 9.55 8.83 -9.04
CA PRO A 257 11.00 9.03 -9.19
C PRO A 257 11.67 8.02 -10.12
N ILE A 258 11.11 6.80 -10.26
CA ILE A 258 11.60 5.80 -11.21
C ILE A 258 11.10 6.13 -12.61
N ALA A 259 9.80 6.43 -12.75
CA ALA A 259 9.18 6.79 -14.02
C ALA A 259 9.90 7.95 -14.72
N ARG A 260 10.28 8.99 -13.96
CA ARG A 260 11.02 10.14 -14.49
C ARG A 260 12.38 9.79 -15.10
N ARG A 261 13.06 8.76 -14.57
CA ARG A 261 14.36 8.31 -15.09
C ARG A 261 14.26 7.56 -16.42
N LEU A 262 13.06 7.09 -16.75
CA LEU A 262 12.80 6.42 -18.02
C LEU A 262 12.51 7.40 -19.14
N LEU A 263 12.31 8.69 -18.82
CA LEU A 263 12.00 9.71 -19.81
C LEU A 263 13.29 10.24 -20.45
N PRO A 264 13.29 10.46 -21.78
CA PRO A 264 14.41 11.09 -22.48
C PRO A 264 14.46 12.61 -22.20
N PRO A 265 15.59 13.28 -22.52
CA PRO A 265 15.72 14.73 -22.34
C PRO A 265 14.62 15.57 -23.01
N GLU A 266 14.09 15.11 -24.14
CA GLU A 266 13.02 15.76 -24.91
C GLU A 266 11.70 15.83 -24.11
N ALA A 267 11.55 14.98 -23.10
CA ALA A 267 10.40 14.94 -22.20
C ALA A 267 10.63 15.71 -20.87
N ALA A 268 11.57 16.64 -20.81
CA ALA A 268 11.97 17.35 -19.59
C ALA A 268 10.81 18.09 -18.91
N GLU A 269 9.88 18.69 -19.66
CA GLU A 269 8.70 19.38 -19.12
C GLU A 269 7.76 18.39 -18.43
N VAL A 270 7.51 17.21 -19.03
CA VAL A 270 6.71 16.14 -18.45
C VAL A 270 7.38 15.61 -17.19
N SER A 271 8.69 15.37 -17.23
CA SER A 271 9.50 14.96 -16.09
C SER A 271 9.38 15.95 -14.93
N THR A 272 9.45 17.25 -15.21
CA THR A 272 9.28 18.31 -14.20
C THR A 272 7.86 18.33 -13.64
N GLY A 273 6.84 18.19 -14.50
CA GLY A 273 5.43 18.12 -14.08
C GLY A 273 5.17 16.93 -13.15
N TRP A 274 5.69 15.77 -13.46
CA TRP A 274 5.59 14.60 -12.59
C TRP A 274 6.32 14.78 -11.26
N GLY A 275 7.45 15.50 -11.26
CA GLY A 275 8.23 15.77 -10.06
C GLY A 275 7.56 16.67 -9.02
N ARG A 276 6.40 17.28 -9.33
CA ARG A 276 5.63 18.07 -8.34
C ARG A 276 5.09 17.22 -7.18
N LEU A 277 4.96 15.91 -7.38
CA LEU A 277 4.53 14.92 -6.39
C LEU A 277 5.43 13.69 -6.48
N ASP A 278 6.68 13.80 -6.07
CA ASP A 278 7.67 12.72 -6.08
C ASP A 278 8.20 12.36 -4.68
N GLY A 279 7.61 12.94 -3.62
CA GLY A 279 7.92 12.60 -2.24
C GLY A 279 7.36 11.24 -1.86
N TYR A 280 8.22 10.38 -1.29
CA TYR A 280 7.84 9.06 -0.78
C TYR A 280 8.53 8.78 0.54
N LEU A 281 7.81 8.11 1.43
CA LEU A 281 8.46 7.35 2.50
C LEU A 281 8.89 5.99 1.97
N GLY A 282 10.07 5.57 2.39
CA GLY A 282 10.49 4.19 2.29
C GLY A 282 9.96 3.36 3.45
N ILE A 283 10.33 2.09 3.46
CA ILE A 283 10.09 1.18 4.57
C ILE A 283 11.35 0.38 4.87
N VAL A 284 11.59 0.20 6.16
CA VAL A 284 12.46 -0.84 6.68
C VAL A 284 11.56 -1.77 7.49
N CYS A 285 11.54 -3.04 7.17
CA CYS A 285 10.67 -4.01 7.82
C CYS A 285 11.47 -5.23 8.24
N MET A 286 11.48 -5.55 9.51
CA MET A 286 12.02 -6.81 9.99
C MET A 286 10.90 -7.84 10.07
N LEU A 287 11.05 -8.94 9.35
CA LEU A 287 10.19 -10.11 9.40
C LEU A 287 10.87 -11.17 10.29
N LEU A 288 10.18 -11.58 11.33
CA LEU A 288 10.55 -12.72 12.16
C LEU A 288 9.65 -13.91 11.83
N VAL A 289 10.26 -15.06 11.68
CA VAL A 289 9.58 -16.36 11.62
C VAL A 289 9.79 -17.03 12.97
N LEU A 290 8.71 -17.24 13.71
CA LEU A 290 8.73 -17.75 15.07
C LEU A 290 8.15 -19.17 15.14
N ARG A 291 8.62 -19.97 16.10
CA ARG A 291 8.10 -21.32 16.40
C ARG A 291 6.85 -21.30 17.27
N GLN A 292 6.52 -20.14 17.84
CA GLN A 292 5.36 -19.94 18.71
C GLN A 292 4.75 -18.55 18.50
N ARG A 293 3.48 -18.42 18.86
CA ARG A 293 2.76 -17.14 18.82
C ARG A 293 3.42 -16.13 19.75
N LEU A 294 3.58 -14.89 19.26
CA LEU A 294 4.12 -13.78 20.03
C LEU A 294 3.02 -12.98 20.75
N THR A 295 1.90 -12.72 20.09
CA THR A 295 0.83 -11.86 20.57
C THR A 295 -0.54 -12.38 20.13
N PRO A 296 -1.62 -12.13 20.88
CA PRO A 296 -2.97 -12.48 20.43
C PRO A 296 -3.53 -11.51 19.38
N TYR A 297 -2.81 -10.45 19.03
CA TYR A 297 -3.27 -9.41 18.13
C TYR A 297 -2.74 -9.62 16.72
N TYR A 298 -3.60 -9.41 15.71
CA TYR A 298 -3.14 -9.25 14.33
C TYR A 298 -2.28 -7.99 14.20
N THR A 299 -2.75 -6.88 14.77
CA THR A 299 -1.99 -5.63 14.82
C THR A 299 -1.93 -5.11 16.24
N LEU A 300 -0.73 -4.88 16.74
CA LEU A 300 -0.45 -4.15 17.97
C LEU A 300 0.14 -2.79 17.59
N ASN A 301 -0.69 -1.75 17.61
CA ASN A 301 -0.27 -0.38 17.33
C ASN A 301 0.58 0.17 18.47
N ILE A 302 1.62 0.92 18.17
CA ILE A 302 2.54 1.43 19.18
C ILE A 302 2.35 2.94 19.31
N THR A 303 2.02 3.38 20.54
CA THR A 303 1.93 4.80 20.92
C THR A 303 3.05 5.23 21.86
N ASP A 304 3.95 4.31 22.20
CA ASP A 304 5.15 4.59 22.99
C ASP A 304 6.24 5.15 22.08
N PRO A 305 6.69 6.41 22.29
CA PRO A 305 7.65 7.07 21.41
C PRO A 305 9.06 6.49 21.52
N SER A 306 9.36 5.68 22.53
CA SER A 306 10.65 5.02 22.67
C SER A 306 10.85 3.86 21.71
N ILE A 307 9.76 3.26 21.19
CA ILE A 307 9.80 2.12 20.29
C ILE A 307 9.89 2.63 18.82
N PRO A 308 10.91 2.21 18.05
CA PRO A 308 11.19 2.79 16.75
C PRO A 308 10.24 2.32 15.63
N PHE A 309 9.69 1.11 15.69
CA PHE A 309 8.81 0.57 14.66
C PHE A 309 7.35 0.94 14.89
N THR A 310 6.59 1.00 13.80
CA THR A 310 5.21 1.53 13.78
C THR A 310 4.22 0.62 14.50
N GLY A 311 4.48 -0.69 14.51
CA GLY A 311 3.62 -1.68 15.13
C GLY A 311 4.25 -3.07 15.10
N VAL A 312 3.61 -4.01 15.80
CA VAL A 312 3.88 -5.44 15.69
C VAL A 312 2.69 -6.07 14.96
N ILE A 313 2.94 -6.67 13.81
CA ILE A 313 1.88 -7.25 12.98
C ILE A 313 2.15 -8.74 12.86
N GLU A 314 1.36 -9.54 13.57
CA GLU A 314 1.45 -11.00 13.53
C GLU A 314 0.38 -11.55 12.57
N THR A 315 0.79 -11.74 11.31
CA THR A 315 -0.13 -12.14 10.22
C THR A 315 -0.72 -13.53 10.42
N THR A 316 -0.08 -14.38 11.19
CA THR A 316 -0.59 -15.71 11.58
C THR A 316 -1.68 -15.68 12.66
N ASN A 317 -2.11 -14.49 13.09
CA ASN A 317 -3.40 -14.30 13.75
C ASN A 317 -4.57 -14.09 12.74
N LEU A 318 -4.25 -14.02 11.46
CA LEU A 318 -5.18 -13.95 10.33
C LEU A 318 -5.06 -15.20 9.46
N ILE A 319 -3.84 -15.59 9.06
CA ILE A 319 -3.53 -16.76 8.25
C ILE A 319 -3.27 -17.95 9.18
N ASP A 320 -3.81 -19.13 8.84
CA ASP A 320 -3.51 -20.35 9.60
C ASP A 320 -2.01 -20.66 9.53
N PRO A 321 -1.32 -20.83 10.67
CA PRO A 321 0.08 -21.21 10.71
C PRO A 321 0.41 -22.45 9.84
N ALA A 322 -0.51 -23.38 9.66
CA ALA A 322 -0.33 -24.54 8.78
C ALA A 322 -0.02 -24.14 7.33
N CYS A 323 -0.50 -22.99 6.87
CA CYS A 323 -0.20 -22.46 5.53
C CYS A 323 1.27 -22.01 5.37
N VAL A 324 1.97 -21.80 6.47
CA VAL A 324 3.37 -21.33 6.52
C VAL A 324 4.26 -22.30 7.32
N GLY A 325 4.04 -23.60 7.18
CA GLY A 325 4.85 -24.64 7.80
C GLY A 325 4.72 -24.75 9.33
N GLY A 326 3.63 -24.25 9.92
CA GLY A 326 3.39 -24.25 11.36
C GLY A 326 4.10 -23.10 12.10
N TYR A 327 4.75 -22.20 11.39
CA TYR A 327 5.42 -21.04 11.96
C TYR A 327 4.46 -19.87 12.19
N HIS A 328 4.91 -18.89 12.98
CA HIS A 328 4.25 -17.62 13.22
C HIS A 328 5.05 -16.48 12.58
N LEU A 329 4.36 -15.61 11.83
CA LEU A 329 4.97 -14.54 11.07
C LEU A 329 4.73 -13.20 11.75
N VAL A 330 5.79 -12.51 12.14
CA VAL A 330 5.75 -11.22 12.82
C VAL A 330 6.52 -10.18 12.02
N TYR A 331 5.84 -9.11 11.61
CA TYR A 331 6.42 -7.99 10.89
C TYR A 331 6.56 -6.78 11.81
N LEU A 332 7.73 -6.16 11.79
CA LEU A 332 8.05 -4.91 12.49
C LEU A 332 8.36 -3.83 11.45
N PRO A 333 7.36 -3.12 10.94
CA PRO A 333 7.56 -2.08 9.94
C PRO A 333 8.01 -0.76 10.58
N LYS A 334 8.95 -0.07 9.92
CA LYS A 334 9.31 1.32 10.18
C LYS A 334 9.27 2.06 8.87
N TYR A 335 8.35 3.01 8.73
CA TYR A 335 8.38 3.95 7.62
C TYR A 335 9.54 4.92 7.84
N VAL A 336 10.25 5.25 6.78
CA VAL A 336 11.48 6.04 6.86
C VAL A 336 11.49 7.14 5.81
N ALA A 337 11.81 8.36 6.23
CA ALA A 337 12.17 9.44 5.33
C ALA A 337 13.51 9.12 4.63
N PRO A 338 13.82 9.71 3.45
CA PRO A 338 15.06 9.41 2.73
C PRO A 338 16.34 9.68 3.52
N ASP A 339 16.30 10.62 4.46
CA ASP A 339 17.41 11.03 5.34
C ASP A 339 17.38 10.36 6.72
N SER A 340 16.37 9.54 7.00
CA SER A 340 16.23 8.80 8.25
C SER A 340 17.47 7.96 8.58
N PRO A 341 17.94 7.96 9.82
CA PRO A 341 19.01 7.07 10.25
C PRO A 341 18.72 5.58 9.95
N TYR A 342 17.47 5.18 10.14
CA TYR A 342 17.03 3.81 9.89
C TYR A 342 17.09 3.40 8.41
N ALA A 343 16.95 4.36 7.48
CA ALA A 343 17.09 4.09 6.05
C ALA A 343 18.54 3.70 5.66
N ARG A 344 19.53 4.19 6.43
CA ARG A 344 20.96 4.01 6.18
C ARG A 344 21.61 2.95 7.07
N MET A 345 20.92 2.54 8.13
CA MET A 345 21.40 1.56 9.14
C MET A 345 21.67 0.21 8.48
N GLY A 346 22.78 -0.45 8.80
CA GLY A 346 23.09 -1.79 8.32
C GLY A 346 22.12 -2.85 8.87
N ASP A 347 22.05 -4.02 8.23
CA ASP A 347 21.07 -5.06 8.61
C ASP A 347 21.33 -5.61 10.02
N ASP A 348 22.59 -5.81 10.41
CA ASP A 348 22.92 -6.34 11.74
C ASP A 348 22.64 -5.32 12.86
N GLU A 349 22.91 -4.03 12.59
CA GLU A 349 22.60 -2.96 13.52
C GLU A 349 21.08 -2.80 13.68
N LEU A 350 20.33 -2.86 12.56
CA LEU A 350 18.88 -2.81 12.58
C LEU A 350 18.28 -3.99 13.33
N ARG A 351 18.78 -5.20 13.05
CA ARG A 351 18.38 -6.42 13.77
C ARG A 351 18.59 -6.27 15.28
N THR A 352 19.79 -5.87 15.68
CA THR A 352 20.13 -5.66 17.09
C THR A 352 19.21 -4.63 17.73
N THR A 353 18.98 -3.52 17.05
CA THR A 353 18.13 -2.42 17.54
C THR A 353 16.68 -2.89 17.69
N PHE A 354 16.09 -3.47 16.65
CA PHE A 354 14.68 -3.89 16.67
C PHE A 354 14.45 -5.04 17.66
N MET A 355 15.38 -6.00 17.75
CA MET A 355 15.30 -7.10 18.70
C MET A 355 15.38 -6.61 20.15
N ARG A 356 16.22 -5.60 20.45
CA ARG A 356 16.27 -5.00 21.77
C ARG A 356 14.91 -4.45 22.21
N TYR A 357 14.25 -3.68 21.34
CA TYR A 357 12.92 -3.11 21.63
C TYR A 357 11.81 -4.17 21.64
N LEU A 358 11.88 -5.16 20.75
CA LEU A 358 10.93 -6.26 20.75
C LEU A 358 11.00 -7.06 22.07
N ARG A 359 12.19 -7.35 22.58
CA ARG A 359 12.39 -8.01 23.89
C ARG A 359 11.96 -7.15 25.07
N GLN A 360 12.09 -5.83 24.96
CA GLN A 360 11.51 -4.91 25.95
C GLN A 360 9.99 -5.02 26.00
N MET A 361 9.33 -5.17 24.85
CA MET A 361 7.89 -5.37 24.77
C MET A 361 7.44 -6.78 25.15
N PHE A 362 8.27 -7.78 24.84
CA PHE A 362 8.00 -9.21 25.05
C PHE A 362 9.20 -9.88 25.74
N PRO A 363 9.35 -9.73 27.08
CA PRO A 363 10.52 -10.24 27.80
C PRO A 363 10.69 -11.76 27.71
N ASP A 364 9.61 -12.49 27.45
CA ASP A 364 9.61 -13.95 27.34
C ASP A 364 10.05 -14.46 25.95
N LEU A 365 10.32 -13.56 24.99
CA LEU A 365 10.81 -13.95 23.66
C LEU A 365 12.26 -14.40 23.73
N ARG A 366 12.47 -15.72 23.65
CA ARG A 366 13.79 -16.35 23.67
C ARG A 366 14.30 -16.60 22.27
N ASP A 367 15.64 -16.78 22.15
CA ASP A 367 16.30 -17.00 20.86
C ASP A 367 15.86 -18.29 20.17
N GLU A 368 15.60 -19.34 20.96
CA GLU A 368 15.14 -20.63 20.45
C GLU A 368 13.75 -20.58 19.77
N ALA A 369 12.96 -19.58 20.12
CA ALA A 369 11.67 -19.34 19.48
C ALA A 369 11.82 -18.74 18.07
N ILE A 370 12.99 -18.20 17.72
CA ILE A 370 13.23 -17.54 16.45
C ILE A 370 13.77 -18.56 15.43
N ALA A 371 12.99 -18.86 14.41
CA ALA A 371 13.41 -19.76 13.34
C ALA A 371 14.21 -19.04 12.25
N ALA A 372 13.79 -17.82 11.87
CA ALA A 372 14.50 -16.99 10.88
C ALA A 372 14.18 -15.51 11.05
N ILE A 373 15.07 -14.65 10.54
CA ILE A 373 14.85 -13.20 10.43
C ILE A 373 15.22 -12.75 9.04
N ARG A 374 14.41 -11.85 8.48
CA ARG A 374 14.71 -11.13 7.23
C ARG A 374 14.46 -9.64 7.40
N ILE A 375 15.28 -8.84 6.73
CA ILE A 375 15.12 -7.39 6.68
C ILE A 375 14.80 -7.01 5.24
N GLY A 376 13.62 -6.45 5.05
CA GLY A 376 13.19 -5.87 3.78
C GLY A 376 13.36 -4.36 3.79
N ARG A 377 13.79 -3.79 2.66
CA ARG A 377 13.93 -2.34 2.45
C ARG A 377 13.36 -1.96 1.11
N GLU A 378 12.55 -0.92 1.10
CA GLU A 378 12.09 -0.30 -0.14
C GLU A 378 12.10 1.22 0.01
N ARG A 379 12.55 1.90 -1.04
CA ARG A 379 12.74 3.35 -0.99
C ARG A 379 11.46 4.14 -1.27
N TYR A 380 10.57 3.63 -2.10
CA TYR A 380 9.39 4.34 -2.58
C TYR A 380 8.14 3.50 -2.30
N VAL A 381 7.56 3.64 -1.10
CA VAL A 381 6.42 2.82 -0.64
C VAL A 381 5.18 3.65 -0.46
N GLU A 382 5.24 4.66 0.41
CA GLU A 382 4.09 5.50 0.73
C GLU A 382 4.25 6.86 0.07
N PRO A 383 3.42 7.22 -0.91
CA PRO A 383 3.45 8.54 -1.49
C PRO A 383 3.05 9.59 -0.46
N LEU A 384 3.78 10.68 -0.41
CA LEU A 384 3.48 11.82 0.46
C LEU A 384 2.59 12.81 -0.26
N HIS A 385 1.36 12.95 0.19
CA HIS A 385 0.42 13.93 -0.30
C HIS A 385 0.40 15.12 0.67
N PRO A 386 1.02 16.26 0.32
CA PRO A 386 0.99 17.45 1.16
C PRO A 386 -0.36 18.19 1.07
N LEU A 387 -0.51 19.25 1.85
CA LEU A 387 -1.65 20.16 1.72
C LEU A 387 -1.79 20.64 0.26
N GLY A 388 -3.00 20.61 -0.29
CA GLY A 388 -3.28 20.95 -1.68
C GLY A 388 -2.71 19.94 -2.69
N ALA A 389 -2.67 18.67 -2.35
CA ALA A 389 -2.08 17.61 -3.20
C ALA A 389 -2.78 17.46 -4.55
N THR A 390 -4.09 17.65 -4.64
CA THR A 390 -4.88 17.45 -5.88
C THR A 390 -4.30 18.23 -7.06
N ASP A 391 -3.84 19.46 -6.85
CA ASP A 391 -3.27 20.29 -7.91
C ASP A 391 -1.86 19.88 -8.35
N ARG A 392 -1.23 18.97 -7.59
CA ARG A 392 0.13 18.47 -7.84
C ARG A 392 0.15 17.06 -8.41
N ILE A 393 -0.95 16.32 -8.27
CA ILE A 393 -1.08 14.96 -8.78
C ILE A 393 -1.05 14.98 -10.30
N PRO A 394 -0.10 14.31 -10.96
CA PRO A 394 -0.06 14.26 -12.41
C PRO A 394 -1.25 13.51 -12.97
N ALA A 395 -1.76 13.95 -14.12
CA ALA A 395 -2.78 13.20 -14.84
C ALA A 395 -2.23 11.85 -15.30
N VAL A 396 -3.12 10.85 -15.46
CA VAL A 396 -2.76 9.54 -16.02
C VAL A 396 -2.20 9.70 -17.43
N GLN A 397 -2.90 10.47 -18.26
CA GLN A 397 -2.43 10.82 -19.60
C GLN A 397 -1.40 11.95 -19.53
N SER A 398 -0.21 11.72 -20.03
CA SER A 398 0.80 12.76 -20.14
C SER A 398 0.55 13.70 -21.32
N PRO A 399 1.18 14.88 -21.39
CA PRO A 399 1.19 15.71 -22.58
C PRO A 399 1.83 15.06 -23.81
N ILE A 400 2.67 14.02 -23.60
CA ILE A 400 3.25 13.23 -24.69
C ILE A 400 2.17 12.23 -25.15
N HIS A 401 1.80 12.29 -26.44
CA HIS A 401 0.82 11.39 -27.01
C HIS A 401 1.28 9.91 -26.90
N GLY A 402 0.41 9.04 -26.44
CA GLY A 402 0.71 7.62 -26.25
C GLY A 402 1.49 7.28 -24.96
N LEU A 403 1.85 8.27 -24.13
CA LEU A 403 2.53 8.04 -22.87
C LEU A 403 1.58 8.28 -21.69
N PHE A 404 1.53 7.30 -20.76
CA PHE A 404 0.70 7.34 -19.56
C PHE A 404 1.55 7.09 -18.32
N LEU A 405 1.17 7.73 -17.22
CA LEU A 405 1.67 7.45 -15.88
C LEU A 405 0.53 6.88 -15.04
N ALA A 406 0.74 5.73 -14.42
CA ALA A 406 -0.23 5.12 -13.52
C ALA A 406 0.47 4.53 -12.30
N ASN A 407 0.51 5.22 -11.19
CA ASN A 407 1.15 4.73 -9.98
C ASN A 407 0.41 5.15 -8.70
N THR A 408 0.89 4.63 -7.57
CA THR A 408 0.28 4.85 -6.26
C THR A 408 0.24 6.31 -5.82
N GLY A 409 1.12 7.17 -6.35
CA GLY A 409 1.11 8.62 -6.09
C GLY A 409 -0.15 9.33 -6.59
N GLN A 410 -0.88 8.71 -7.54
CA GLN A 410 -2.11 9.25 -8.09
C GLN A 410 -3.38 8.76 -7.36
N ILE A 411 -3.20 7.85 -6.40
CA ILE A 411 -4.31 7.33 -5.59
C ILE A 411 -4.54 8.30 -4.41
N TYR A 412 -5.52 9.19 -4.57
CA TYR A 412 -5.85 10.22 -3.58
C TYR A 412 -7.34 10.59 -3.70
N PRO A 413 -8.06 10.83 -2.60
CA PRO A 413 -7.64 10.86 -1.19
C PRO A 413 -7.59 9.46 -0.53
N GLN A 414 -7.78 8.40 -1.28
CA GLN A 414 -7.73 7.03 -0.76
C GLN A 414 -6.32 6.64 -0.32
N LEU A 415 -6.25 5.72 0.64
CA LEU A 415 -4.98 5.12 1.05
C LEU A 415 -4.54 4.08 0.02
N THR A 416 -3.24 3.98 -0.21
CA THR A 416 -2.65 2.93 -1.04
C THR A 416 -2.83 1.55 -0.39
N ASN A 417 -3.58 0.68 -1.05
CA ASN A 417 -3.83 -0.71 -0.64
C ASN A 417 -4.30 -1.53 -1.85
N GLY A 418 -4.53 -2.83 -1.69
CA GLY A 418 -4.95 -3.72 -2.80
C GLY A 418 -6.23 -3.26 -3.49
N GLU A 419 -7.24 -2.82 -2.74
CA GLU A 419 -8.52 -2.33 -3.29
C GLU A 419 -8.34 -1.09 -4.17
N SER A 420 -7.70 -0.05 -3.61
CA SER A 420 -7.52 1.21 -4.33
C SER A 420 -6.62 1.06 -5.56
N VAL A 421 -5.60 0.21 -5.49
CA VAL A 421 -4.71 -0.09 -6.62
C VAL A 421 -5.45 -0.82 -7.74
N CYS A 422 -6.24 -1.85 -7.41
CA CYS A 422 -7.04 -2.57 -8.41
C CYS A 422 -8.14 -1.69 -9.03
N SER A 423 -8.80 -0.86 -8.20
CA SER A 423 -9.79 0.11 -8.68
C SER A 423 -9.16 1.13 -9.63
N PHE A 424 -8.00 1.68 -9.26
CA PHE A 424 -7.27 2.62 -10.10
C PHE A 424 -6.79 1.99 -11.41
N ALA A 425 -6.31 0.74 -11.38
CA ALA A 425 -5.91 0.02 -12.59
C ALA A 425 -7.05 -0.13 -13.60
N ARG A 426 -8.29 -0.38 -13.15
CA ARG A 426 -9.50 -0.41 -14.00
C ARG A 426 -9.76 0.94 -14.65
N GLN A 427 -9.71 2.01 -13.87
CA GLN A 427 -9.90 3.38 -14.41
C GLN A 427 -8.83 3.72 -15.45
N VAL A 428 -7.57 3.35 -15.20
CA VAL A 428 -6.48 3.56 -16.17
C VAL A 428 -6.70 2.75 -17.45
N ALA A 429 -7.20 1.51 -17.34
CA ALA A 429 -7.50 0.70 -18.52
C ALA A 429 -8.53 1.39 -19.43
N ASP A 430 -9.59 1.98 -18.86
CA ASP A 430 -10.60 2.72 -19.61
C ASP A 430 -10.01 3.96 -20.29
N ILE A 431 -9.14 4.70 -19.62
CA ILE A 431 -8.44 5.87 -20.18
C ILE A 431 -7.55 5.47 -21.35
N VAL A 432 -6.72 4.43 -21.18
CA VAL A 432 -5.79 3.95 -22.23
C VAL A 432 -6.57 3.42 -23.46
N ALA A 433 -7.66 2.68 -23.23
CA ALA A 433 -8.47 2.13 -24.32
C ALA A 433 -9.24 3.20 -25.09
N SER A 434 -9.69 4.28 -24.45
CA SER A 434 -10.44 5.35 -25.08
C SER A 434 -9.61 6.17 -26.07
N GLN A 435 -8.31 6.34 -25.84
CA GLN A 435 -7.43 7.11 -26.73
C GLN A 435 -7.28 6.50 -28.13
N SER A 436 -7.36 5.20 -28.26
CA SER A 436 -7.27 4.55 -29.57
C SER A 436 -8.54 4.74 -30.42
N ARG A 437 -9.64 5.18 -29.83
CA ARG A 437 -10.91 5.51 -30.53
C ARG A 437 -11.00 6.97 -30.99
N SER A 438 -10.15 7.84 -30.44
CA SER A 438 -10.16 9.29 -30.68
C SER A 438 -8.92 9.75 -31.43
N ALA A 439 -8.87 9.44 -32.74
CA ALA A 439 -8.03 10.21 -33.68
C ALA A 439 -8.63 11.60 -33.98
N ALA A 440 -9.61 12.07 -33.18
CA ALA A 440 -10.24 13.39 -33.28
C ALA A 440 -10.53 13.92 -31.87
N GLY A 441 -9.94 15.07 -31.57
CA GLY A 441 -9.91 15.71 -30.26
C GLY A 441 -11.20 15.77 -29.47
N THR A 442 -11.10 15.44 -28.18
CA THR A 442 -12.00 15.96 -27.17
C THR A 442 -11.22 15.98 -25.83
N ARG A 443 -11.01 17.18 -25.29
CA ARG A 443 -10.53 17.39 -23.93
C ARG A 443 -11.61 16.91 -22.96
N ILE A 444 -11.38 15.81 -22.28
CA ILE A 444 -12.20 15.37 -21.15
C ILE A 444 -11.53 15.89 -19.88
N LYS A 445 -12.20 16.79 -19.16
CA LYS A 445 -11.86 17.11 -17.77
C LYS A 445 -12.09 15.84 -16.93
N PRO A 446 -11.23 15.50 -15.95
CA PRO A 446 -11.47 14.38 -15.06
C PRO A 446 -12.68 14.72 -14.17
N ASP A 447 -13.82 14.16 -14.49
CA ASP A 447 -14.98 14.17 -13.59
C ASP A 447 -14.84 12.97 -12.65
N VAL A 448 -14.18 13.21 -11.50
CA VAL A 448 -14.04 12.22 -10.43
C VAL A 448 -15.26 12.34 -9.52
N THR A 449 -16.43 12.06 -10.05
CA THR A 449 -17.61 11.77 -9.22
C THR A 449 -17.54 10.30 -8.83
N MET A 450 -16.93 10.06 -7.70
CA MET A 450 -16.96 8.77 -7.03
C MET A 450 -18.35 8.58 -6.43
N ASN A 451 -19.13 7.63 -6.95
CA ASN A 451 -20.30 7.11 -6.28
C ASN A 451 -19.87 6.42 -4.97
N LEU A 452 -20.01 7.13 -3.85
CA LEU A 452 -20.03 6.59 -2.50
C LEU A 452 -21.47 6.06 -2.27
N LEU A 453 -21.72 4.80 -2.60
CA LEU A 453 -22.83 4.00 -2.09
C LEU A 453 -22.32 2.72 -1.45
#